data_250cf0c9ea55e396b842fd777caf8bc3
#
_entry.id   250cf0c9ea55e396b842fd777caf8bc3
#
_cell.length_a   1.000
_cell.length_b   1.000
_cell.length_c   1.000
_cell.angle_alpha   90.00
_cell.angle_beta   90.00
_cell.angle_gamma   90.00
#
_symmetry.space_group_name_H-M   'P 1'
#
loop_
_entity.id
_entity.type
_entity.pdbx_description
1 polymer ?
#
loop_
_entity_poly.entity_id
_entity_poly.type
_entity_poly.pdbx_seq_one_letter_code
_entity_poly.pdbx_strand_id
1 'polypeptide(L)'
;MRTLTTALAAVAIALPALVVPPSLAAEEKDKTAKDDKPILCQGHWQSEAQAILQLKRMAATYSNLKEWKARAAKIRTQILTGAKLNPLPKRTPLNPIVRNKRSYKGYTVESAAFEARPGFFVYGNLYRPLGRKGDRPGILCPHGHARGPEGGRLRPDQQHRCATLARMGAVVFSYDMVGFGDSEHFGWNHKHPQALTLQTWSSIRAIDFLQSLGDVDDEQIGVTGCSGGGTQTFLLTAVDDRVKVAVPVVMVSAHFFGGCHCESGMPIHKTAALETNNCEIAALTSPRPLKLISVGGDWTKNTPKVEFPYIQNIYGYYEKPSLVEYSHFADEGHGYQLSKRQAMYPFMVKHLKLDPKGVLNKKTGVFDETGNRIEKVSTLRTFDEKHPIPKHALKPGSPVKF
;
A
#
# COMPACT_ATOMS: atom_id res chain seq x y z
N MET A 1 3.82 -92.62 4.53
CA MET A 1 4.03 -91.14 4.69
C MET A 1 3.20 -90.50 3.63
N ARG A 2 2.12 -89.83 3.99
CA ARG A 2 1.11 -89.26 3.08
C ARG A 2 1.38 -87.79 2.92
N THR A 3 1.62 -87.34 1.70
CA THR A 3 1.72 -85.93 1.31
C THR A 3 0.32 -85.43 1.02
N LEU A 4 -0.10 -84.42 1.80
CA LEU A 4 -1.32 -83.64 1.50
C LEU A 4 -0.95 -82.46 0.60
N THR A 5 -1.58 -82.46 -0.56
CA THR A 5 -1.59 -81.32 -1.48
C THR A 5 -2.84 -80.49 -1.21
N THR A 6 -2.65 -79.23 -0.76
CA THR A 6 -3.72 -78.25 -0.58
C THR A 6 -3.86 -77.41 -1.83
N ALA A 7 -5.04 -77.53 -2.45
CA ALA A 7 -5.40 -76.62 -3.60
C ALA A 7 -5.96 -75.31 -3.07
N LEU A 8 -5.38 -74.21 -3.53
CA LEU A 8 -5.92 -72.83 -3.33
C LEU A 8 -6.95 -72.55 -4.42
N ALA A 9 -8.21 -72.41 -4.02
CA ALA A 9 -9.26 -71.89 -4.89
C ALA A 9 -9.20 -70.34 -4.89
N ALA A 10 -8.97 -69.68 -6.05
CA ALA A 10 -9.06 -68.27 -6.22
C ALA A 10 -10.53 -67.86 -6.41
N VAL A 11 -11.07 -67.12 -5.45
CA VAL A 11 -12.39 -66.48 -5.56
C VAL A 11 -12.22 -65.14 -6.22
N ALA A 12 -12.69 -65.03 -7.46
CA ALA A 12 -12.79 -63.74 -8.16
C ALA A 12 -14.00 -62.97 -7.64
N ILE A 13 -13.78 -61.92 -6.87
CA ILE A 13 -14.83 -60.97 -6.48
C ILE A 13 -14.98 -59.93 -7.59
N ALA A 14 -16.09 -60.00 -8.33
CA ALA A 14 -16.49 -58.98 -9.27
C ALA A 14 -16.99 -57.73 -8.49
N LEU A 15 -16.24 -56.64 -8.57
CA LEU A 15 -16.70 -55.33 -8.11
C LEU A 15 -17.70 -54.74 -9.10
N PRO A 16 -18.86 -54.25 -8.63
CA PRO A 16 -19.79 -53.56 -9.52
C PRO A 16 -19.19 -52.21 -9.98
N ALA A 17 -19.25 -51.95 -11.27
CA ALA A 17 -18.87 -50.67 -11.85
C ALA A 17 -19.77 -49.57 -11.27
N LEU A 18 -19.16 -48.67 -10.48
CA LEU A 18 -19.82 -47.40 -10.10
C LEU A 18 -20.03 -46.58 -11.38
N VAL A 19 -21.27 -46.49 -11.80
CA VAL A 19 -21.70 -45.48 -12.78
C VAL A 19 -21.64 -44.13 -12.06
N VAL A 20 -20.60 -43.36 -12.33
CA VAL A 20 -20.50 -41.94 -11.91
C VAL A 20 -21.51 -41.17 -12.79
N PRO A 21 -22.52 -40.49 -12.20
CA PRO A 21 -23.37 -39.64 -12.97
C PRO A 21 -22.54 -38.50 -13.57
N PRO A 22 -22.88 -37.95 -14.77
CA PRO A 22 -22.17 -36.85 -15.33
C PRO A 22 -22.22 -35.68 -14.34
N SER A 23 -21.06 -35.27 -13.87
CA SER A 23 -20.85 -34.08 -13.12
C SER A 23 -21.57 -32.95 -13.83
N LEU A 24 -22.52 -32.33 -13.15
CA LEU A 24 -23.01 -30.99 -13.47
C LEU A 24 -21.79 -30.05 -13.39
N ALA A 25 -21.05 -29.96 -14.49
CA ALA A 25 -20.24 -28.80 -14.77
C ALA A 25 -21.24 -27.65 -14.88
N ALA A 26 -21.49 -26.97 -13.76
CA ALA A 26 -22.09 -25.67 -13.79
C ALA A 26 -21.19 -24.84 -14.71
N GLU A 27 -21.63 -24.56 -15.92
CA GLU A 27 -21.12 -23.47 -16.72
C GLU A 27 -21.31 -22.21 -15.87
N GLU A 28 -20.28 -21.86 -15.14
CA GLU A 28 -20.10 -20.51 -14.62
C GLU A 28 -19.98 -19.62 -15.86
N LYS A 29 -21.14 -19.18 -16.37
CA LYS A 29 -21.19 -18.17 -17.42
C LYS A 29 -20.35 -17.01 -16.96
N ASP A 30 -19.20 -16.89 -17.60
CA ASP A 30 -18.32 -15.75 -17.51
C ASP A 30 -19.13 -14.48 -17.78
N LYS A 31 -19.57 -13.80 -16.72
CA LYS A 31 -20.29 -12.54 -16.77
C LYS A 31 -19.41 -11.37 -17.26
N THR A 32 -18.18 -11.64 -17.66
CA THR A 32 -17.21 -10.63 -18.11
C THR A 32 -17.25 -10.36 -19.63
N ALA A 33 -18.10 -11.06 -20.38
CA ALA A 33 -18.18 -10.93 -21.84
C ALA A 33 -19.28 -9.95 -22.32
N LYS A 34 -19.54 -8.86 -21.60
CA LYS A 34 -20.38 -7.74 -22.09
C LYS A 34 -19.86 -6.44 -21.50
N ASP A 35 -18.90 -5.87 -22.13
CA ASP A 35 -18.61 -4.46 -22.40
C ASP A 35 -17.10 -4.30 -22.63
N ASP A 36 -16.70 -4.15 -23.88
CA ASP A 36 -15.34 -3.84 -24.32
C ASP A 36 -14.85 -2.44 -23.89
N LYS A 37 -15.56 -1.77 -23.01
CA LYS A 37 -15.11 -0.52 -22.40
C LYS A 37 -14.23 -0.84 -21.20
N PRO A 38 -12.99 -0.33 -21.15
CA PRO A 38 -12.13 -0.51 -19.98
C PRO A 38 -12.84 0.06 -18.76
N ILE A 39 -13.31 -0.83 -17.87
CA ILE A 39 -13.87 -0.43 -16.59
C ILE A 39 -12.69 0.00 -15.72
N LEU A 40 -12.45 1.31 -15.69
CA LEU A 40 -11.52 1.91 -14.74
C LEU A 40 -12.01 1.61 -13.34
N CYS A 41 -11.33 0.73 -12.65
CA CYS A 41 -11.34 0.65 -11.21
C CYS A 41 -12.62 0.25 -10.51
N GLN A 42 -13.13 -0.91 -10.67
CA GLN A 42 -14.04 -1.43 -9.65
C GLN A 42 -13.78 -2.90 -9.45
N GLY A 43 -13.07 -3.22 -8.34
CA GLY A 43 -12.91 -4.61 -7.95
C GLY A 43 -12.35 -5.47 -9.09
N HIS A 44 -11.38 -4.94 -9.84
CA HIS A 44 -10.71 -5.76 -10.84
C HIS A 44 -10.01 -6.89 -10.11
N TRP A 45 -10.53 -8.07 -10.27
CA TRP A 45 -10.04 -9.28 -9.66
C TRP A 45 -10.09 -10.42 -10.67
N GLN A 46 -9.29 -11.41 -10.43
CA GLN A 46 -9.26 -12.65 -11.19
C GLN A 46 -9.25 -13.82 -10.22
N SER A 47 -9.49 -15.05 -10.68
CA SER A 47 -9.33 -16.20 -9.80
C SER A 47 -7.86 -16.38 -9.40
N GLU A 48 -7.63 -17.00 -8.25
CA GLU A 48 -6.27 -17.28 -7.77
C GLU A 48 -5.46 -18.11 -8.77
N ALA A 49 -6.11 -19.08 -9.44
CA ALA A 49 -5.49 -19.88 -10.49
C ALA A 49 -5.09 -19.03 -11.71
N GLN A 50 -5.96 -18.12 -12.16
CA GLN A 50 -5.64 -17.17 -13.25
C GLN A 50 -4.48 -16.26 -12.86
N ALA A 51 -4.44 -15.78 -11.62
CA ALA A 51 -3.36 -14.93 -11.11
C ALA A 51 -2.00 -15.67 -11.13
N ILE A 52 -1.97 -16.91 -10.69
CA ILE A 52 -0.75 -17.74 -10.72
C ILE A 52 -0.27 -17.94 -12.18
N LEU A 53 -1.19 -18.22 -13.10
CA LEU A 53 -0.84 -18.36 -14.52
C LEU A 53 -0.36 -17.04 -15.11
N GLN A 54 -0.97 -15.92 -14.74
CA GLN A 54 -0.54 -14.58 -15.16
C GLN A 54 0.87 -14.30 -14.69
N LEU A 55 1.18 -14.51 -13.40
CA LEU A 55 2.52 -14.31 -12.86
C LEU A 55 3.57 -15.21 -13.54
N LYS A 56 3.23 -16.48 -13.84
CA LYS A 56 4.12 -17.37 -14.60
C LYS A 56 4.41 -16.83 -16.00
N ARG A 57 3.39 -16.35 -16.74
CA ARG A 57 3.61 -15.73 -18.06
C ARG A 57 4.49 -14.50 -17.98
N MET A 58 4.28 -13.65 -16.98
CA MET A 58 5.08 -12.45 -16.75
C MET A 58 6.53 -12.81 -16.42
N ALA A 59 6.76 -13.75 -15.51
CA ALA A 59 8.10 -14.22 -15.16
C ALA A 59 8.86 -14.81 -16.35
N ALA A 60 8.18 -15.40 -17.32
CA ALA A 60 8.79 -15.91 -18.56
C ALA A 60 9.27 -14.80 -19.52
N THR A 61 8.95 -13.54 -19.26
CA THR A 61 9.36 -12.40 -20.12
C THR A 61 10.71 -11.79 -19.72
N TYR A 62 11.34 -12.28 -18.67
CA TYR A 62 12.68 -11.87 -18.21
C TYR A 62 13.35 -13.00 -17.43
N SER A 63 14.65 -13.12 -17.57
CA SER A 63 15.47 -14.17 -16.95
C SER A 63 16.68 -13.63 -16.19
N ASN A 64 16.94 -12.33 -16.30
CA ASN A 64 18.11 -11.68 -15.72
C ASN A 64 17.81 -10.20 -15.38
N LEU A 65 18.77 -9.57 -14.69
CA LEU A 65 18.64 -8.19 -14.23
C LEU A 65 18.41 -7.18 -15.37
N LYS A 66 19.07 -7.36 -16.52
CA LYS A 66 18.94 -6.43 -17.67
C LYS A 66 17.51 -6.47 -18.23
N GLU A 67 16.97 -7.65 -18.41
CA GLU A 67 15.62 -7.86 -18.93
C GLU A 67 14.57 -7.38 -17.93
N TRP A 68 14.75 -7.70 -16.64
CA TRP A 68 13.87 -7.15 -15.59
C TRP A 68 13.87 -5.62 -15.57
N LYS A 69 15.04 -4.97 -15.62
CA LYS A 69 15.12 -3.49 -15.67
C LYS A 69 14.38 -2.91 -16.88
N ALA A 70 14.50 -3.55 -18.04
CA ALA A 70 13.77 -3.13 -19.23
C ALA A 70 12.25 -3.27 -19.07
N ARG A 71 11.77 -4.38 -18.47
CA ARG A 71 10.35 -4.57 -18.13
C ARG A 71 9.89 -3.57 -17.08
N ALA A 72 10.65 -3.38 -16.02
CA ALA A 72 10.36 -2.43 -14.94
C ALA A 72 10.18 -0.99 -15.47
N ALA A 73 11.02 -0.55 -16.41
CA ALA A 73 10.88 0.75 -17.05
C ALA A 73 9.55 0.87 -17.83
N LYS A 74 9.15 -0.17 -18.56
CA LYS A 74 7.86 -0.21 -19.27
C LYS A 74 6.67 -0.14 -18.30
N ILE A 75 6.72 -0.90 -17.19
CA ILE A 75 5.67 -0.88 -16.17
C ILE A 75 5.57 0.52 -15.53
N ARG A 76 6.70 1.14 -15.16
CA ARG A 76 6.73 2.49 -14.61
C ARG A 76 6.11 3.51 -15.56
N THR A 77 6.48 3.46 -16.84
CA THR A 77 5.90 4.31 -17.88
C THR A 77 4.38 4.07 -18.00
N GLN A 78 3.94 2.81 -17.99
CA GLN A 78 2.52 2.49 -18.07
C GLN A 78 1.74 3.03 -16.87
N ILE A 79 2.27 2.90 -15.64
CA ILE A 79 1.66 3.46 -14.42
C ILE A 79 1.47 4.98 -14.58
N LEU A 80 2.53 5.70 -14.92
CA LEU A 80 2.46 7.15 -15.07
C LEU A 80 1.52 7.58 -16.20
N THR A 81 1.53 6.86 -17.32
CA THR A 81 0.62 7.16 -18.45
C THR A 81 -0.83 6.88 -18.07
N GLY A 82 -1.10 5.74 -17.43
CA GLY A 82 -2.44 5.37 -16.95
C GLY A 82 -2.97 6.32 -15.87
N ALA A 83 -2.10 6.81 -15.01
CA ALA A 83 -2.40 7.84 -14.02
C ALA A 83 -2.48 9.25 -14.64
N LYS A 84 -2.29 9.42 -15.96
CA LYS A 84 -2.23 10.72 -16.66
C LYS A 84 -1.14 11.66 -16.10
N LEU A 85 -0.01 11.09 -15.71
CA LEU A 85 1.16 11.79 -15.16
C LEU A 85 2.42 11.60 -16.02
N ASN A 86 2.27 11.24 -17.27
CA ASN A 86 3.38 11.11 -18.23
C ASN A 86 3.19 12.08 -19.43
N PRO A 87 4.05 13.09 -19.59
CA PRO A 87 5.17 13.47 -18.70
C PRO A 87 4.71 13.90 -17.31
N LEU A 88 5.61 13.81 -16.32
CA LEU A 88 5.31 14.32 -14.98
C LEU A 88 4.99 15.82 -15.03
N PRO A 89 3.93 16.26 -14.35
CA PRO A 89 3.56 17.67 -14.32
C PRO A 89 4.67 18.52 -13.70
N LYS A 90 4.82 19.77 -14.19
CA LYS A 90 5.72 20.74 -13.58
C LYS A 90 5.33 20.96 -12.10
N ARG A 91 6.31 20.89 -11.21
CA ARG A 91 6.11 21.20 -9.79
C ARG A 91 5.76 22.67 -9.61
N THR A 92 4.69 22.92 -8.88
CA THR A 92 4.24 24.27 -8.47
C THR A 92 4.63 24.52 -7.02
N PRO A 93 4.66 25.76 -6.51
CA PRO A 93 4.88 26.04 -5.10
C PRO A 93 3.91 25.23 -4.22
N LEU A 94 4.42 24.70 -3.11
CA LEU A 94 3.62 23.90 -2.16
C LEU A 94 2.74 24.78 -1.26
N ASN A 95 3.13 26.04 -1.03
CA ASN A 95 2.46 26.97 -0.13
C ASN A 95 2.05 26.27 1.20
N PRO A 96 2.99 25.68 1.95
CA PRO A 96 2.68 24.85 3.09
C PRO A 96 2.05 25.67 4.22
N ILE A 97 1.02 25.13 4.83
CA ILE A 97 0.35 25.64 6.03
C ILE A 97 0.59 24.62 7.12
N VAL A 98 1.37 24.96 8.15
CA VAL A 98 1.63 24.10 9.31
C VAL A 98 1.30 24.90 10.57
N ARG A 99 0.42 24.36 11.42
CA ARG A 99 -0.10 25.10 12.58
C ARG A 99 -0.67 24.18 13.67
N ASN A 100 -1.14 24.78 14.74
CA ASN A 100 -1.80 24.08 15.83
C ASN A 100 -0.92 22.99 16.44
N LYS A 101 0.31 23.36 16.85
CA LYS A 101 1.29 22.45 17.44
C LYS A 101 0.82 22.01 18.82
N ARG A 102 0.70 20.71 19.04
CA ARG A 102 0.38 20.06 20.30
C ARG A 102 1.55 19.15 20.69
N SER A 103 1.92 19.16 21.97
CA SER A 103 3.06 18.38 22.47
C SER A 103 2.59 17.25 23.37
N TYR A 104 3.16 16.07 23.16
CA TYR A 104 2.89 14.84 23.89
C TYR A 104 4.19 14.18 24.31
N LYS A 105 4.12 13.04 25.00
CA LYS A 105 5.30 12.31 25.46
C LYS A 105 6.19 11.87 24.28
N GLY A 106 7.27 12.62 24.03
CA GLY A 106 8.28 12.30 23.04
C GLY A 106 7.97 12.72 21.59
N TYR A 107 6.82 13.37 21.33
CA TYR A 107 6.47 13.87 19.99
C TYR A 107 5.53 15.06 20.02
N THR A 108 5.38 15.71 18.87
CA THR A 108 4.36 16.74 18.62
C THR A 108 3.45 16.33 17.48
N VAL A 109 2.24 16.90 17.44
CA VAL A 109 1.32 16.81 16.31
C VAL A 109 0.98 18.21 15.83
N GLU A 110 1.02 18.41 14.53
CA GLU A 110 0.64 19.67 13.88
C GLU A 110 -0.39 19.39 12.78
N SER A 111 -1.33 20.29 12.59
CA SER A 111 -2.22 20.25 11.44
C SER A 111 -1.50 20.86 10.24
N ALA A 112 -1.50 20.17 9.11
CA ALA A 112 -0.74 20.60 7.94
C ALA A 112 -1.56 20.47 6.65
N ALA A 113 -1.34 21.42 5.72
CA ALA A 113 -1.84 21.35 4.35
C ALA A 113 -0.80 21.92 3.39
N PHE A 114 -0.86 21.48 2.14
CA PHE A 114 -0.07 22.08 1.06
C PHE A 114 -0.83 21.97 -0.28
N GLU A 115 -0.45 22.79 -1.24
CA GLU A 115 -1.00 22.73 -2.59
C GLU A 115 -0.25 21.69 -3.44
N ALA A 116 -0.90 20.59 -3.77
CA ALA A 116 -0.35 19.63 -4.75
C ALA A 116 -0.43 20.19 -6.17
N ARG A 117 -1.46 20.99 -6.45
CA ARG A 117 -1.65 21.84 -7.64
C ARG A 117 -2.24 23.17 -7.19
N PRO A 118 -2.11 24.26 -7.96
CA PRO A 118 -2.69 25.54 -7.57
C PRO A 118 -4.16 25.42 -7.16
N GLY A 119 -4.46 25.77 -5.92
CA GLY A 119 -5.79 25.67 -5.30
C GLY A 119 -6.26 24.27 -4.91
N PHE A 120 -5.54 23.20 -5.28
CA PHE A 120 -5.86 21.83 -4.83
C PHE A 120 -4.99 21.45 -3.62
N PHE A 121 -5.63 21.42 -2.45
CA PHE A 121 -4.97 21.16 -1.18
C PHE A 121 -4.95 19.68 -0.80
N VAL A 122 -3.81 19.22 -0.28
CA VAL A 122 -3.65 17.98 0.47
C VAL A 122 -3.62 18.33 1.94
N TYR A 123 -4.46 17.67 2.72
CA TYR A 123 -4.62 17.90 4.16
C TYR A 123 -4.00 16.76 4.94
N GLY A 124 -3.46 17.04 6.13
CA GLY A 124 -2.84 16.00 6.93
C GLY A 124 -2.49 16.42 8.34
N ASN A 125 -1.87 15.48 9.06
CA ASN A 125 -1.25 15.70 10.35
C ASN A 125 0.23 15.34 10.30
N LEU A 126 1.05 16.25 10.78
CA LEU A 126 2.49 16.13 10.84
C LEU A 126 2.90 15.78 12.27
N TYR A 127 3.56 14.65 12.44
CA TYR A 127 4.07 14.16 13.72
C TYR A 127 5.59 14.35 13.71
N ARG A 128 6.13 15.02 14.73
CA ARG A 128 7.58 15.27 14.85
C ARG A 128 8.13 14.77 16.18
N PRO A 129 9.35 14.24 16.22
CA PRO A 129 9.98 13.84 17.48
C PRO A 129 10.33 15.06 18.33
N LEU A 130 10.15 14.94 19.65
CA LEU A 130 10.63 15.93 20.60
C LEU A 130 12.05 15.61 21.08
N GLY A 131 12.83 16.69 21.35
CA GLY A 131 14.16 16.57 21.95
C GLY A 131 15.25 16.02 21.06
N ARG A 132 15.00 15.88 19.76
CA ARG A 132 15.99 15.44 18.76
C ARG A 132 16.43 16.60 17.88
N LYS A 133 17.72 16.64 17.55
CA LYS A 133 18.33 17.64 16.65
C LYS A 133 18.81 16.95 15.38
N GLY A 134 19.03 17.74 14.32
CA GLY A 134 19.51 17.27 13.01
C GLY A 134 18.43 16.70 12.11
N ASP A 135 18.83 16.29 10.94
CA ASP A 135 17.96 15.72 9.92
C ASP A 135 17.45 14.35 10.32
N ARG A 136 16.23 14.05 9.99
CA ARG A 136 15.50 12.86 10.42
C ARG A 136 14.87 12.13 9.26
N PRO A 137 14.71 10.82 9.34
CA PRO A 137 13.91 10.10 8.35
C PRO A 137 12.50 10.68 8.23
N GLY A 138 12.06 10.88 7.00
CA GLY A 138 10.70 11.26 6.67
C GLY A 138 9.85 10.02 6.40
N ILE A 139 8.64 9.90 6.96
CA ILE A 139 7.75 8.77 6.71
C ILE A 139 6.37 9.26 6.27
N LEU A 140 5.92 8.80 5.11
CA LEU A 140 4.55 8.97 4.66
C LEU A 140 3.68 7.82 5.18
N CYS A 141 2.52 8.18 5.73
CA CYS A 141 1.54 7.22 6.22
C CYS A 141 0.18 7.41 5.52
N PRO A 142 0.03 7.00 4.26
CA PRO A 142 -1.26 6.98 3.60
C PRO A 142 -2.21 6.00 4.31
N HIS A 143 -3.51 6.33 4.31
CA HIS A 143 -4.53 5.53 4.99
C HIS A 143 -5.35 4.67 4.02
N GLY A 144 -6.12 3.70 4.54
CA GLY A 144 -7.06 2.89 3.79
C GLY A 144 -8.45 3.54 3.67
N HIS A 145 -9.36 2.85 2.97
CA HIS A 145 -10.72 3.34 2.66
C HIS A 145 -11.71 3.23 3.84
N ALA A 146 -11.30 3.61 5.03
CA ALA A 146 -12.20 3.69 6.16
C ALA A 146 -13.03 4.97 6.06
N ARG A 147 -14.35 4.83 5.87
CA ARG A 147 -15.31 5.95 5.77
C ARG A 147 -15.80 6.40 7.12
N GLY A 148 -16.49 7.54 7.13
CA GLY A 148 -17.14 8.12 8.30
C GLY A 148 -16.32 9.22 8.97
N PRO A 149 -16.91 9.88 9.99
CA PRO A 149 -16.33 11.06 10.63
C PRO A 149 -14.94 10.82 11.21
N GLU A 150 -14.68 9.61 11.69
CA GLU A 150 -13.39 9.17 12.25
C GLU A 150 -12.60 8.30 11.27
N GLY A 151 -12.92 8.34 9.98
CA GLY A 151 -12.30 7.54 8.95
C GLY A 151 -10.95 8.08 8.49
N GLY A 152 -10.33 7.35 7.55
CA GLY A 152 -9.08 7.78 6.93
C GLY A 152 -7.94 7.95 7.92
N ARG A 153 -7.24 9.08 7.84
CA ARG A 153 -6.11 9.42 8.73
C ARG A 153 -6.52 9.70 10.19
N LEU A 154 -7.80 9.95 10.43
CA LEU A 154 -8.33 10.32 11.75
C LEU A 154 -8.47 9.11 12.68
N ARG A 155 -8.39 7.91 12.17
CA ARG A 155 -8.51 6.64 12.92
C ARG A 155 -7.47 6.49 14.02
N PRO A 156 -7.84 5.88 15.17
CA PRO A 156 -6.90 5.62 16.26
C PRO A 156 -5.67 4.79 15.84
N ASP A 157 -5.84 3.75 15.04
CA ASP A 157 -4.73 2.91 14.56
C ASP A 157 -3.73 3.68 13.70
N GLN A 158 -4.22 4.65 12.91
CA GLN A 158 -3.38 5.55 12.11
C GLN A 158 -2.59 6.49 13.03
N GLN A 159 -3.24 7.08 14.03
CA GLN A 159 -2.61 7.97 15.00
C GLN A 159 -1.55 7.23 15.83
N HIS A 160 -1.84 6.02 16.32
CA HIS A 160 -0.87 5.17 17.04
C HIS A 160 0.38 4.94 16.22
N ARG A 161 0.22 4.55 14.97
CA ARG A 161 1.35 4.30 14.06
C ARG A 161 2.23 5.53 13.88
N CYS A 162 1.62 6.67 13.55
CA CYS A 162 2.35 7.91 13.32
C CYS A 162 3.06 8.40 14.58
N ALA A 163 2.38 8.38 15.72
CA ALA A 163 2.96 8.78 17.02
C ALA A 163 4.14 7.90 17.42
N THR A 164 4.03 6.58 17.27
CA THR A 164 5.12 5.66 17.63
C THR A 164 6.33 5.85 16.73
N LEU A 165 6.15 6.01 15.41
CA LEU A 165 7.24 6.31 14.48
C LEU A 165 7.91 7.66 14.82
N ALA A 166 7.13 8.67 15.18
CA ALA A 166 7.68 9.96 15.60
C ALA A 166 8.46 9.84 16.92
N ARG A 167 7.96 9.09 17.91
CA ARG A 167 8.68 8.80 19.16
C ARG A 167 10.01 8.08 18.90
N MET A 168 10.12 7.33 17.81
CA MET A 168 11.38 6.69 17.39
C MET A 168 12.29 7.62 16.56
N GLY A 169 11.88 8.85 16.30
CA GLY A 169 12.73 9.86 15.68
C GLY A 169 12.39 10.24 14.24
N ALA A 170 11.34 9.70 13.66
CA ALA A 170 10.91 10.09 12.32
C ALA A 170 10.06 11.36 12.32
N VAL A 171 10.13 12.13 11.24
CA VAL A 171 9.11 13.11 10.87
C VAL A 171 8.06 12.40 10.02
N VAL A 172 6.83 12.32 10.52
CA VAL A 172 5.78 11.47 9.93
C VAL A 172 4.63 12.34 9.41
N PHE A 173 4.25 12.15 8.17
CA PHE A 173 3.10 12.83 7.59
C PHE A 173 2.00 11.84 7.20
N SER A 174 0.85 11.97 7.86
CA SER A 174 -0.37 11.26 7.52
C SER A 174 -1.31 12.21 6.81
N TYR A 175 -1.71 11.89 5.58
CA TYR A 175 -2.47 12.77 4.71
C TYR A 175 -3.71 12.11 4.14
N ASP A 176 -4.69 12.93 3.77
CA ASP A 176 -5.97 12.47 3.27
C ASP A 176 -5.90 12.01 1.81
N MET A 177 -6.55 10.88 1.52
CA MET A 177 -7.01 10.58 0.17
C MET A 177 -8.11 11.56 -0.25
N VAL A 178 -8.21 11.83 -1.55
CA VAL A 178 -9.32 12.60 -2.10
C VAL A 178 -10.66 11.99 -1.68
N GLY A 179 -11.51 12.79 -1.05
CA GLY A 179 -12.82 12.35 -0.56
C GLY A 179 -12.78 11.55 0.74
N PHE A 180 -11.75 11.76 1.58
CA PHE A 180 -11.65 11.27 2.96
C PHE A 180 -11.14 12.36 3.88
N GLY A 181 -11.39 12.24 5.18
CA GLY A 181 -10.90 13.15 6.19
C GLY A 181 -11.33 14.60 5.93
N ASP A 182 -10.38 15.53 5.86
CA ASP A 182 -10.66 16.93 5.55
C ASP A 182 -11.05 17.14 4.09
N SER A 183 -10.50 16.34 3.17
CA SER A 183 -10.89 16.39 1.77
C SER A 183 -12.39 16.12 1.59
N GLU A 184 -12.95 15.10 2.29
CA GLU A 184 -14.39 14.83 2.31
C GLU A 184 -15.16 15.95 3.03
N HIS A 185 -14.63 16.42 4.17
CA HIS A 185 -15.25 17.50 4.97
C HIS A 185 -15.45 18.77 4.15
N PHE A 186 -14.49 19.10 3.27
CA PHE A 186 -14.59 20.23 2.36
C PHE A 186 -15.29 19.90 1.03
N GLY A 187 -15.97 18.76 0.94
CA GLY A 187 -16.88 18.41 -0.14
C GLY A 187 -16.26 17.65 -1.31
N TRP A 188 -14.98 17.29 -1.28
CA TRP A 188 -14.39 16.44 -2.31
C TRP A 188 -14.92 15.01 -2.21
N ASN A 189 -15.17 14.39 -3.35
CA ASN A 189 -15.70 13.05 -3.41
C ASN A 189 -14.64 12.06 -3.91
N HIS A 190 -14.57 10.89 -3.28
CA HIS A 190 -13.63 9.84 -3.66
C HIS A 190 -13.91 9.24 -5.05
N LYS A 191 -15.11 9.40 -5.59
CA LYS A 191 -15.49 9.03 -6.96
C LYS A 191 -15.09 10.09 -8.00
N HIS A 192 -14.24 11.06 -7.64
CA HIS A 192 -13.76 12.07 -8.58
C HIS A 192 -13.11 11.41 -9.80
N PRO A 193 -13.38 11.87 -11.04
CA PRO A 193 -12.86 11.23 -12.27
C PRO A 193 -11.33 11.17 -12.35
N GLN A 194 -10.65 12.08 -11.64
CA GLN A 194 -9.18 12.13 -11.57
C GLN A 194 -8.63 11.48 -10.28
N ALA A 195 -9.40 10.65 -9.56
CA ALA A 195 -9.00 10.15 -8.23
C ALA A 195 -7.61 9.48 -8.24
N LEU A 196 -7.32 8.60 -9.21
CA LEU A 196 -6.01 7.95 -9.34
C LEU A 196 -4.89 8.96 -9.63
N THR A 197 -5.12 9.90 -10.55
CA THR A 197 -4.17 10.97 -10.89
C THR A 197 -3.85 11.83 -9.66
N LEU A 198 -4.89 12.34 -9.00
CA LEU A 198 -4.77 13.19 -7.82
C LEU A 198 -4.09 12.46 -6.67
N GLN A 199 -4.45 11.21 -6.43
CA GLN A 199 -3.89 10.40 -5.35
C GLN A 199 -2.41 10.13 -5.56
N THR A 200 -2.03 9.71 -6.77
CA THR A 200 -0.62 9.46 -7.11
C THR A 200 0.21 10.74 -7.07
N TRP A 201 -0.31 11.82 -7.64
CA TRP A 201 0.37 13.11 -7.61
C TRP A 201 0.49 13.69 -6.20
N SER A 202 -0.58 13.62 -5.39
CA SER A 202 -0.55 14.05 -3.99
C SER A 202 0.50 13.31 -3.18
N SER A 203 0.69 12.01 -3.43
CA SER A 203 1.73 11.22 -2.77
C SER A 203 3.15 11.65 -3.17
N ILE A 204 3.38 11.93 -4.47
CA ILE A 204 4.66 12.49 -4.96
C ILE A 204 4.92 13.86 -4.31
N ARG A 205 3.91 14.71 -4.26
CA ARG A 205 4.01 16.05 -3.66
C ARG A 205 4.13 16.02 -2.12
N ALA A 206 3.64 14.97 -1.47
CA ALA A 206 3.84 14.76 -0.04
C ALA A 206 5.31 14.46 0.29
N ILE A 207 6.07 13.81 -0.61
CA ILE A 207 7.53 13.72 -0.49
C ILE A 207 8.16 15.10 -0.59
N ASP A 208 7.76 15.89 -1.62
CA ASP A 208 8.27 17.28 -1.77
C ASP A 208 7.98 18.11 -0.50
N PHE A 209 6.79 17.92 0.11
CA PHE A 209 6.42 18.59 1.36
C PHE A 209 7.34 18.16 2.52
N LEU A 210 7.58 16.87 2.74
CA LEU A 210 8.51 16.42 3.77
C LEU A 210 9.91 17.01 3.56
N GLN A 211 10.44 16.96 2.35
CA GLN A 211 11.76 17.51 2.01
C GLN A 211 11.83 19.04 2.18
N SER A 212 10.71 19.75 2.06
CA SER A 212 10.65 21.19 2.29
C SER A 212 10.71 21.63 3.75
N LEU A 213 10.62 20.70 4.70
CA LEU A 213 10.53 21.02 6.14
C LEU A 213 11.87 21.40 6.79
N GLY A 214 13.00 21.16 6.12
CA GLY A 214 14.33 21.52 6.59
C GLY A 214 14.86 20.75 7.80
N ASP A 215 14.10 19.75 8.27
CA ASP A 215 14.50 18.83 9.35
C ASP A 215 14.29 17.36 8.97
N VAL A 216 14.16 17.10 7.68
CA VAL A 216 14.02 15.76 7.09
C VAL A 216 15.24 15.45 6.24
N ASP A 217 15.78 14.24 6.42
CA ASP A 217 16.84 13.69 5.58
C ASP A 217 16.24 13.23 4.25
N ASP A 218 16.57 13.92 3.17
CA ASP A 218 16.08 13.67 1.81
C ASP A 218 16.41 12.25 1.32
N GLU A 219 17.48 11.64 1.84
CA GLU A 219 17.91 10.29 1.49
C GLU A 219 17.28 9.19 2.38
N GLN A 220 16.43 9.56 3.33
CA GLN A 220 15.79 8.61 4.25
C GLN A 220 14.26 8.76 4.27
N ILE A 221 13.62 8.57 3.13
CA ILE A 221 12.16 8.62 3.00
C ILE A 221 11.59 7.21 3.04
N GLY A 222 10.65 6.96 3.96
CA GLY A 222 9.88 5.73 4.06
C GLY A 222 8.40 5.92 3.76
N VAL A 223 7.70 4.83 3.44
CA VAL A 223 6.25 4.86 3.27
C VAL A 223 5.60 3.59 3.80
N THR A 224 4.48 3.71 4.50
CA THR A 224 3.69 2.57 4.99
C THR A 224 2.21 2.90 5.08
N GLY A 225 1.38 2.05 4.54
CA GLY A 225 -0.08 2.20 4.56
C GLY A 225 -0.80 0.88 4.41
N CYS A 226 -2.09 0.89 4.74
CA CYS A 226 -2.95 -0.29 4.77
C CYS A 226 -4.02 -0.19 3.70
N SER A 227 -4.38 -1.30 3.04
CA SER A 227 -5.48 -1.31 2.06
C SER A 227 -5.20 -0.32 0.93
N GLY A 228 -6.08 0.63 0.65
CA GLY A 228 -5.81 1.72 -0.30
C GLY A 228 -4.53 2.50 0.02
N GLY A 229 -4.16 2.65 1.30
CA GLY A 229 -2.87 3.18 1.70
C GLY A 229 -1.71 2.22 1.36
N GLY A 230 -1.96 0.91 1.35
CA GLY A 230 -1.02 -0.10 0.86
C GLY A 230 -0.79 0.04 -0.64
N THR A 231 -1.86 0.26 -1.42
CA THR A 231 -1.74 0.59 -2.86
C THR A 231 -0.90 1.83 -3.07
N GLN A 232 -1.18 2.92 -2.35
CA GLN A 232 -0.38 4.14 -2.45
C GLN A 232 1.08 3.88 -2.07
N THR A 233 1.34 3.01 -1.09
CA THR A 233 2.68 2.65 -0.66
C THR A 233 3.49 2.03 -1.80
N PHE A 234 3.02 0.95 -2.40
CA PHE A 234 3.79 0.31 -3.46
C PHE A 234 3.74 1.09 -4.79
N LEU A 235 2.65 1.77 -5.09
CA LEU A 235 2.52 2.57 -6.30
C LEU A 235 3.46 3.80 -6.28
N LEU A 236 3.48 4.55 -5.16
CA LEU A 236 4.42 5.66 -4.98
C LEU A 236 5.87 5.18 -5.08
N THR A 237 6.20 4.08 -4.41
CA THR A 237 7.55 3.51 -4.43
C THR A 237 7.96 3.06 -5.84
N ALA A 238 7.00 2.60 -6.65
CA ALA A 238 7.25 2.21 -8.03
C ALA A 238 7.61 3.41 -8.95
N VAL A 239 7.04 4.60 -8.69
CA VAL A 239 7.18 5.76 -9.58
C VAL A 239 8.08 6.87 -9.04
N ASP A 240 8.52 6.79 -7.78
CA ASP A 240 9.38 7.79 -7.14
C ASP A 240 10.54 7.12 -6.38
N ASP A 241 11.74 7.24 -6.90
CA ASP A 241 12.95 6.59 -6.36
C ASP A 241 13.47 7.24 -5.07
N ARG A 242 12.89 8.36 -4.65
CA ARG A 242 13.17 8.99 -3.34
C ARG A 242 12.65 8.16 -2.17
N VAL A 243 11.63 7.32 -2.37
CA VAL A 243 11.20 6.36 -1.35
C VAL A 243 12.27 5.28 -1.20
N LYS A 244 12.89 5.19 -0.04
CA LYS A 244 13.97 4.23 0.27
C LYS A 244 13.47 2.96 0.96
N VAL A 245 12.37 3.03 1.69
CA VAL A 245 11.81 1.89 2.45
C VAL A 245 10.31 1.86 2.29
N ALA A 246 9.74 0.70 1.93
CA ALA A 246 8.31 0.54 1.74
C ALA A 246 7.73 -0.63 2.54
N VAL A 247 6.58 -0.40 3.20
CA VAL A 247 5.83 -1.45 3.90
C VAL A 247 4.34 -1.36 3.53
N PRO A 248 3.93 -1.92 2.37
CA PRO A 248 2.52 -2.08 2.04
C PRO A 248 1.87 -3.16 2.93
N VAL A 249 0.72 -2.83 3.52
CA VAL A 249 0.02 -3.69 4.47
C VAL A 249 -1.34 -4.08 3.89
N VAL A 250 -1.61 -5.39 3.85
CA VAL A 250 -2.85 -6.05 3.40
C VAL A 250 -3.37 -5.54 2.06
N MET A 251 -2.46 -5.44 1.06
CA MET A 251 -2.86 -4.95 -0.26
C MET A 251 -2.13 -5.59 -1.45
N VAL A 252 -0.88 -6.02 -1.32
CA VAL A 252 -0.20 -6.69 -2.44
C VAL A 252 -0.82 -8.06 -2.64
N SER A 253 -1.57 -8.22 -3.73
CA SER A 253 -2.25 -9.44 -4.11
C SER A 253 -2.17 -9.67 -5.61
N ALA A 254 -1.95 -10.92 -6.02
CA ALA A 254 -1.90 -11.30 -7.42
C ALA A 254 -3.29 -11.38 -8.07
N HIS A 255 -4.36 -11.56 -7.28
CA HIS A 255 -5.70 -11.79 -7.78
C HIS A 255 -6.69 -10.66 -7.47
N PHE A 256 -6.32 -9.68 -6.65
CA PHE A 256 -7.14 -8.51 -6.34
C PHE A 256 -6.33 -7.22 -6.50
N PHE A 257 -6.76 -6.32 -7.37
CA PHE A 257 -5.98 -5.15 -7.74
C PHE A 257 -6.45 -3.85 -7.12
N GLY A 258 -7.53 -3.88 -6.38
CA GLY A 258 -8.10 -2.72 -5.70
C GLY A 258 -9.60 -2.60 -5.91
N GLY A 259 -10.27 -1.89 -4.99
CA GLY A 259 -11.72 -1.78 -4.93
C GLY A 259 -12.28 -0.46 -5.44
N CYS A 260 -11.45 0.49 -5.86
CA CYS A 260 -11.91 1.82 -6.23
C CYS A 260 -11.02 2.53 -7.27
N HIS A 261 -11.48 3.68 -7.74
CA HIS A 261 -10.84 4.48 -8.79
C HIS A 261 -9.45 5.03 -8.42
N CYS A 262 -9.09 5.10 -7.14
CA CYS A 262 -7.81 5.62 -6.70
C CYS A 262 -6.71 4.57 -6.56
N GLU A 263 -7.06 3.30 -6.65
CA GLU A 263 -6.13 2.20 -6.36
C GLU A 263 -5.53 1.59 -7.60
N SER A 264 -6.40 1.24 -8.52
CA SER A 264 -6.00 0.50 -9.69
C SER A 264 -7.01 0.68 -10.81
N GLY A 265 -6.64 0.22 -11.96
CA GLY A 265 -7.53 0.17 -13.09
C GLY A 265 -6.81 -0.32 -14.31
N MET A 266 -7.54 -0.65 -15.35
CA MET A 266 -6.99 -1.13 -16.61
C MET A 266 -5.84 -0.26 -17.13
N PRO A 267 -5.88 1.09 -17.03
CA PRO A 267 -4.78 1.92 -17.52
C PRO A 267 -3.43 1.69 -16.86
N ILE A 268 -3.39 1.21 -15.59
CA ILE A 268 -2.11 0.92 -14.94
C ILE A 268 -1.74 -0.55 -14.95
N HIS A 269 -2.72 -1.45 -15.07
CA HIS A 269 -2.46 -2.90 -15.06
C HIS A 269 -2.42 -3.51 -16.46
N LYS A 270 -3.15 -2.98 -17.43
CA LYS A 270 -3.24 -3.55 -18.76
C LYS A 270 -3.46 -2.50 -19.83
N THR A 271 -2.68 -2.60 -20.89
CA THR A 271 -2.87 -1.89 -22.16
C THR A 271 -2.75 -2.91 -23.30
N ALA A 272 -2.93 -2.49 -24.54
CA ALA A 272 -2.67 -3.34 -25.70
C ALA A 272 -1.20 -3.83 -25.77
N ALA A 273 -0.27 -3.05 -25.20
CA ALA A 273 1.16 -3.32 -25.28
C ALA A 273 1.75 -4.05 -24.08
N LEU A 274 1.15 -3.94 -22.90
CA LEU A 274 1.73 -4.44 -21.66
C LEU A 274 0.65 -4.80 -20.64
N GLU A 275 0.80 -5.97 -20.04
CA GLU A 275 0.06 -6.43 -18.87
C GLU A 275 1.00 -6.48 -17.66
N THR A 276 0.54 -6.05 -16.49
CA THR A 276 1.27 -6.13 -15.22
C THR A 276 0.33 -6.52 -14.07
N ASN A 277 0.90 -6.74 -12.89
CA ASN A 277 0.21 -7.19 -11.71
C ASN A 277 0.74 -6.44 -10.48
N ASN A 278 -0.03 -6.36 -9.39
CA ASN A 278 0.42 -5.72 -8.16
C ASN A 278 1.74 -6.29 -7.62
N CYS A 279 2.02 -7.57 -7.87
CA CYS A 279 3.30 -8.18 -7.51
C CYS A 279 4.47 -7.56 -8.27
N GLU A 280 4.34 -7.31 -9.58
CA GLU A 280 5.37 -6.63 -10.36
C GLU A 280 5.51 -5.16 -9.96
N ILE A 281 4.38 -4.47 -9.73
CA ILE A 281 4.38 -3.07 -9.29
C ILE A 281 5.10 -2.96 -7.94
N ALA A 282 4.81 -3.84 -6.98
CA ALA A 282 5.52 -3.89 -5.71
C ALA A 282 7.02 -4.24 -5.89
N ALA A 283 7.35 -5.15 -6.82
CA ALA A 283 8.72 -5.52 -7.13
C ALA A 283 9.54 -4.40 -7.77
N LEU A 284 8.91 -3.33 -8.31
CA LEU A 284 9.62 -2.12 -8.75
C LEU A 284 10.34 -1.38 -7.61
N THR A 285 10.05 -1.75 -6.36
CA THR A 285 10.81 -1.30 -5.19
C THR A 285 12.25 -1.78 -5.24
N SER A 286 12.53 -2.94 -5.87
CA SER A 286 13.87 -3.55 -5.89
C SER A 286 14.94 -2.62 -6.49
N PRO A 287 16.15 -2.59 -5.90
CA PRO A 287 16.62 -3.38 -4.74
C PRO A 287 16.40 -2.71 -3.37
N ARG A 288 15.56 -1.68 -3.27
CA ARG A 288 15.27 -0.98 -2.01
C ARG A 288 14.49 -1.89 -1.04
N PRO A 289 14.66 -1.73 0.30
CA PRO A 289 13.96 -2.54 1.30
C PRO A 289 12.43 -2.51 1.14
N LEU A 290 11.82 -3.69 1.10
CA LEU A 290 10.39 -3.91 0.98
C LEU A 290 9.92 -4.95 2.00
N LYS A 291 8.88 -4.64 2.78
CA LYS A 291 8.24 -5.64 3.63
C LYS A 291 6.76 -5.76 3.32
N LEU A 292 6.31 -6.94 2.94
CA LEU A 292 4.89 -7.25 2.77
C LEU A 292 4.29 -7.66 4.11
N ILE A 293 3.16 -7.06 4.49
CA ILE A 293 2.39 -7.52 5.65
C ILE A 293 1.03 -7.99 5.14
N SER A 294 0.66 -9.23 5.47
CA SER A 294 -0.50 -9.92 4.92
C SER A 294 -1.27 -10.70 5.99
N VAL A 295 -2.50 -11.09 5.67
CA VAL A 295 -3.40 -11.82 6.57
C VAL A 295 -4.08 -12.99 5.86
N GLY A 296 -4.58 -13.96 6.61
CA GLY A 296 -5.36 -15.06 6.04
C GLY A 296 -6.82 -14.68 5.74
N GLY A 297 -7.35 -13.66 6.39
CA GLY A 297 -8.76 -13.25 6.29
C GLY A 297 -9.08 -12.25 5.16
N ASP A 298 -8.19 -12.05 4.19
CA ASP A 298 -8.46 -11.21 3.03
C ASP A 298 -7.74 -11.71 1.75
N TRP A 299 -7.73 -10.88 0.72
CA TRP A 299 -7.10 -11.17 -0.58
C TRP A 299 -5.57 -11.31 -0.53
N THR A 300 -4.92 -11.04 0.59
CA THR A 300 -3.47 -11.20 0.76
C THR A 300 -3.07 -12.55 1.37
N LYS A 301 -4.02 -13.47 1.51
CA LYS A 301 -3.80 -14.80 2.12
C LYS A 301 -2.74 -15.64 1.42
N ASN A 302 -2.49 -15.39 0.15
CA ASN A 302 -1.55 -16.17 -0.65
C ASN A 302 -0.10 -15.62 -0.61
N THR A 303 0.13 -14.50 0.10
CA THR A 303 1.46 -13.86 0.17
C THR A 303 2.60 -14.84 0.43
N PRO A 304 2.53 -15.78 1.40
CA PRO A 304 3.64 -16.70 1.66
C PRO A 304 4.00 -17.63 0.50
N LYS A 305 3.03 -17.96 -0.34
CA LYS A 305 3.17 -19.02 -1.37
C LYS A 305 3.20 -18.47 -2.80
N VAL A 306 2.70 -17.26 -3.03
CA VAL A 306 2.52 -16.68 -4.38
C VAL A 306 3.26 -15.35 -4.51
N GLU A 307 2.81 -14.32 -3.81
CA GLU A 307 3.28 -12.96 -4.02
C GLU A 307 4.73 -12.78 -3.57
N PHE A 308 5.06 -13.24 -2.36
CA PHE A 308 6.40 -13.08 -1.81
C PHE A 308 7.47 -13.84 -2.61
N PRO A 309 7.33 -15.15 -2.92
CA PRO A 309 8.33 -15.85 -3.74
C PRO A 309 8.54 -15.22 -5.11
N TYR A 310 7.47 -14.73 -5.74
CA TYR A 310 7.56 -14.02 -7.02
C TYR A 310 8.43 -12.75 -6.91
N ILE A 311 8.16 -11.92 -5.92
CA ILE A 311 8.90 -10.68 -5.69
C ILE A 311 10.34 -10.99 -5.27
N GLN A 312 10.55 -11.98 -4.39
CA GLN A 312 11.88 -12.37 -3.92
C GLN A 312 12.78 -12.86 -5.07
N ASN A 313 12.23 -13.57 -6.04
CA ASN A 313 12.98 -13.97 -7.23
C ASN A 313 13.51 -12.74 -8.00
N ILE A 314 12.72 -11.68 -8.11
CA ILE A 314 13.15 -10.42 -8.74
C ILE A 314 14.28 -9.75 -7.94
N TYR A 315 14.19 -9.75 -6.61
CA TYR A 315 15.29 -9.28 -5.75
C TYR A 315 16.55 -10.14 -5.90
N GLY A 316 16.39 -11.41 -6.24
CA GLY A 316 17.50 -12.33 -6.58
C GLY A 316 18.32 -11.84 -7.75
N TYR A 317 17.71 -11.24 -8.78
CA TYR A 317 18.46 -10.65 -9.91
C TYR A 317 19.39 -9.50 -9.50
N TYR A 318 19.09 -8.82 -8.39
CA TYR A 318 19.95 -7.78 -7.80
C TYR A 318 20.95 -8.33 -6.77
N GLU A 319 20.97 -9.65 -6.54
CA GLU A 319 21.75 -10.29 -5.48
C GLU A 319 21.37 -9.75 -4.06
N LYS A 320 20.11 -9.34 -3.90
CA LYS A 320 19.59 -8.74 -2.66
C LYS A 320 18.28 -9.40 -2.18
N PRO A 321 18.14 -10.74 -2.19
CA PRO A 321 16.89 -11.40 -1.81
C PRO A 321 16.50 -11.16 -0.34
N SER A 322 17.45 -10.78 0.52
CA SER A 322 17.20 -10.45 1.92
C SER A 322 16.65 -9.03 2.15
N LEU A 323 16.57 -8.19 1.14
CA LEU A 323 15.97 -6.85 1.23
C LEU A 323 14.44 -6.86 1.01
N VAL A 324 13.86 -8.00 0.65
CA VAL A 324 12.43 -8.21 0.71
C VAL A 324 12.09 -9.20 1.81
N GLU A 325 11.15 -8.82 2.68
CA GLU A 325 10.65 -9.61 3.81
C GLU A 325 9.13 -9.67 3.79
N TYR A 326 8.54 -10.64 4.51
CA TYR A 326 7.11 -10.62 4.77
C TYR A 326 6.78 -10.98 6.22
N SER A 327 5.59 -10.60 6.66
CA SER A 327 4.95 -11.11 7.88
C SER A 327 3.50 -11.46 7.52
N HIS A 328 3.08 -12.67 7.87
CA HIS A 328 1.74 -13.18 7.58
C HIS A 328 1.02 -13.57 8.86
N PHE A 329 -0.20 -13.07 9.02
CA PHE A 329 -1.06 -13.35 10.17
C PHE A 329 -2.26 -14.16 9.69
N ALA A 330 -2.11 -15.49 9.70
CA ALA A 330 -3.07 -16.44 9.09
C ALA A 330 -4.48 -16.33 9.67
N ASP A 331 -4.59 -16.09 10.98
CA ASP A 331 -5.86 -16.07 11.71
C ASP A 331 -6.44 -14.65 11.89
N GLU A 332 -5.81 -13.64 11.26
CA GLU A 332 -6.27 -12.25 11.38
C GLU A 332 -6.99 -11.76 10.12
N GLY A 333 -7.86 -10.77 10.34
CA GLY A 333 -8.59 -10.07 9.28
C GLY A 333 -7.89 -8.81 8.79
N HIS A 334 -8.54 -8.19 7.80
CA HIS A 334 -8.11 -6.96 7.15
C HIS A 334 -7.96 -5.79 8.11
N GLY A 335 -6.90 -5.00 7.93
CA GLY A 335 -6.64 -3.77 8.69
C GLY A 335 -5.20 -3.67 9.19
N TYR A 336 -4.87 -2.57 9.88
CA TYR A 336 -3.54 -2.28 10.42
C TYR A 336 -3.53 -2.34 11.95
N GLN A 337 -4.05 -3.45 12.51
CA GLN A 337 -4.12 -3.71 13.95
C GLN A 337 -2.72 -3.76 14.57
N LEU A 338 -2.65 -3.82 15.89
CA LEU A 338 -1.41 -3.77 16.67
C LEU A 338 -0.38 -4.80 16.20
N SER A 339 -0.78 -6.04 15.95
CA SER A 339 0.09 -7.13 15.46
C SER A 339 0.89 -6.72 14.22
N LYS A 340 0.21 -6.13 13.24
CA LYS A 340 0.82 -5.70 11.97
C LYS A 340 1.72 -4.47 12.18
N ARG A 341 1.35 -3.56 13.09
CA ARG A 341 2.23 -2.44 13.47
C ARG A 341 3.50 -2.93 14.15
N GLN A 342 3.37 -3.92 15.06
CA GLN A 342 4.51 -4.57 15.72
C GLN A 342 5.45 -5.27 14.71
N ALA A 343 4.93 -5.78 13.60
CA ALA A 343 5.75 -6.35 12.54
C ALA A 343 6.42 -5.29 11.65
N MET A 344 5.82 -4.10 11.50
CA MET A 344 6.35 -3.00 10.70
C MET A 344 7.48 -2.24 11.41
N TYR A 345 7.34 -1.96 12.71
CA TYR A 345 8.29 -1.13 13.46
C TYR A 345 9.75 -1.62 13.36
N PRO A 346 10.07 -2.89 13.60
CA PRO A 346 11.46 -3.37 13.49
C PRO A 346 12.07 -3.14 12.12
N PHE A 347 11.27 -3.30 11.07
CA PHE A 347 11.73 -3.09 9.69
C PHE A 347 12.06 -1.61 9.43
N MET A 348 11.18 -0.71 9.85
CA MET A 348 11.44 0.73 9.76
C MET A 348 12.65 1.16 10.60
N VAL A 349 12.79 0.62 11.83
CA VAL A 349 13.96 0.86 12.69
C VAL A 349 15.24 0.45 11.98
N LYS A 350 15.28 -0.76 11.41
CA LYS A 350 16.46 -1.30 10.73
C LYS A 350 16.87 -0.46 9.51
N HIS A 351 15.91 -0.15 8.64
CA HIS A 351 16.22 0.41 7.34
C HIS A 351 16.21 1.94 7.26
N LEU A 352 15.54 2.62 8.19
CA LEU A 352 15.57 4.07 8.35
C LEU A 352 16.42 4.52 9.55
N LYS A 353 17.12 3.59 10.22
CA LYS A 353 17.99 3.87 11.38
C LYS A 353 17.27 4.63 12.50
N LEU A 354 16.00 4.31 12.74
CA LEU A 354 15.24 4.90 13.83
C LEU A 354 15.77 4.42 15.18
N ASP A 355 15.60 5.25 16.22
CA ASP A 355 15.97 4.88 17.58
C ASP A 355 14.74 4.36 18.36
N PRO A 356 14.62 3.06 18.61
CA PRO A 356 13.51 2.51 19.34
C PRO A 356 13.57 2.75 20.85
N LYS A 357 14.64 3.38 21.34
CA LYS A 357 14.84 3.67 22.76
C LYS A 357 13.67 4.51 23.30
N GLY A 358 13.01 4.03 24.34
CA GLY A 358 11.87 4.69 24.95
C GLY A 358 10.50 4.24 24.43
N VAL A 359 10.46 3.40 23.38
CA VAL A 359 9.24 2.72 22.92
C VAL A 359 9.36 1.20 22.87
N LEU A 360 10.59 0.65 22.69
CA LEU A 360 10.81 -0.79 22.66
C LEU A 360 11.04 -1.33 24.07
N ASN A 361 10.18 -2.24 24.50
CA ASN A 361 10.43 -3.07 25.67
C ASN A 361 11.42 -4.17 25.29
N LYS A 362 12.67 -4.03 25.74
CA LYS A 362 13.75 -4.98 25.40
C LYS A 362 13.54 -6.40 25.93
N LYS A 363 12.72 -6.58 26.98
CA LYS A 363 12.43 -7.92 27.54
C LYS A 363 11.41 -8.68 26.69
N THR A 364 10.41 -8.00 26.16
CA THR A 364 9.31 -8.62 25.41
C THR A 364 9.43 -8.43 23.90
N GLY A 365 10.29 -7.53 23.43
CA GLY A 365 10.37 -7.15 22.02
C GLY A 365 9.20 -6.29 21.53
N VAL A 366 8.27 -5.90 22.40
CA VAL A 366 7.07 -5.17 22.06
C VAL A 366 7.32 -3.66 22.03
N PHE A 367 6.83 -2.98 20.99
CA PHE A 367 6.83 -1.52 20.88
C PHE A 367 5.62 -0.94 21.64
N ASP A 368 5.87 -0.12 22.64
CA ASP A 368 4.86 0.46 23.51
C ASP A 368 4.12 1.63 22.84
N GLU A 369 2.84 1.43 22.57
CA GLU A 369 1.94 2.45 22.05
C GLU A 369 1.11 3.16 23.15
N THR A 370 1.20 2.74 24.40
CA THR A 370 0.37 3.30 25.50
C THR A 370 0.68 4.76 25.81
N GLY A 371 1.90 5.20 25.48
CA GLY A 371 2.31 6.61 25.59
C GLY A 371 1.76 7.52 24.48
N ASN A 372 1.01 7.00 23.51
CA ASN A 372 0.46 7.78 22.42
C ASN A 372 -0.87 8.41 22.81
N ARG A 373 -1.04 9.69 22.52
CA ARG A 373 -2.31 10.39 22.67
C ARG A 373 -3.14 10.23 21.39
N ILE A 374 -4.36 9.71 21.53
CA ILE A 374 -5.35 9.72 20.44
C ILE A 374 -6.17 10.98 20.58
N GLU A 375 -6.08 11.83 19.57
CA GLU A 375 -6.77 13.11 19.51
C GLU A 375 -8.17 12.95 18.92
N LYS A 376 -9.09 13.84 19.32
CA LYS A 376 -10.42 13.96 18.73
C LYS A 376 -10.32 14.47 17.29
N VAL A 377 -11.28 14.11 16.46
CA VAL A 377 -11.37 14.53 15.06
C VAL A 377 -11.27 16.04 14.90
N SER A 378 -12.02 16.80 15.73
CA SER A 378 -12.01 18.27 15.70
C SER A 378 -10.62 18.88 15.93
N THR A 379 -9.77 18.22 16.73
CA THR A 379 -8.40 18.66 17.01
C THR A 379 -7.46 18.38 15.83
N LEU A 380 -7.72 17.31 15.08
CA LEU A 380 -6.92 16.88 13.93
C LEU A 380 -7.26 17.66 12.64
N ARG A 381 -8.42 18.34 12.58
CA ARG A 381 -8.82 19.12 11.41
C ARG A 381 -7.76 20.16 11.04
N THR A 382 -7.50 20.28 9.76
CA THR A 382 -6.51 21.23 9.25
C THR A 382 -7.07 22.64 9.21
N PHE A 383 -8.35 22.79 8.86
CA PHE A 383 -9.06 24.06 8.79
C PHE A 383 -10.33 24.01 9.63
N ASP A 384 -10.70 25.14 10.23
CA ASP A 384 -11.86 25.35 11.08
C ASP A 384 -12.43 26.77 10.88
N GLU A 385 -13.45 27.15 11.66
CA GLU A 385 -14.07 28.47 11.55
C GLU A 385 -13.10 29.63 11.80
N LYS A 386 -12.14 29.45 12.72
CA LYS A 386 -11.10 30.47 13.03
C LYS A 386 -10.02 30.51 11.96
N HIS A 387 -9.83 29.45 11.27
CA HIS A 387 -8.81 29.27 10.26
C HIS A 387 -9.44 28.63 9.02
N PRO A 388 -10.18 29.39 8.22
CA PRO A 388 -10.87 28.84 7.06
C PRO A 388 -9.90 28.41 5.97
N ILE A 389 -10.38 27.54 5.09
CA ILE A 389 -9.64 27.17 3.88
C ILE A 389 -9.32 28.41 3.04
N PRO A 390 -8.13 28.54 2.41
CA PRO A 390 -7.78 29.68 1.59
C PRO A 390 -8.82 29.96 0.50
N LYS A 391 -9.11 31.25 0.28
CA LYS A 391 -10.16 31.70 -0.68
C LYS A 391 -9.92 31.22 -2.12
N HIS A 392 -8.65 30.98 -2.50
CA HIS A 392 -8.27 30.49 -3.82
C HIS A 392 -8.37 28.96 -3.96
N ALA A 393 -8.78 28.25 -2.92
CA ALA A 393 -8.98 26.81 -2.99
C ALA A 393 -10.01 26.47 -4.08
N LEU A 394 -9.72 25.43 -4.86
CA LEU A 394 -10.63 24.94 -5.88
C LEU A 394 -11.93 24.45 -5.24
N LYS A 395 -13.04 24.73 -5.92
CA LYS A 395 -14.34 24.20 -5.52
C LYS A 395 -14.34 22.66 -5.64
N PRO A 396 -14.96 21.95 -4.69
CA PRO A 396 -15.08 20.50 -4.76
C PRO A 396 -15.69 20.04 -6.09
N GLY A 397 -15.16 18.94 -6.62
CA GLY A 397 -15.61 18.40 -7.91
C GLY A 397 -15.04 19.10 -9.15
N SER A 398 -14.34 20.23 -8.99
CA SER A 398 -13.70 20.90 -10.13
C SER A 398 -12.60 20.01 -10.74
N PRO A 399 -12.44 20.02 -12.09
CA PRO A 399 -11.27 19.43 -12.73
C PRO A 399 -9.98 20.09 -12.23
N VAL A 400 -9.02 19.29 -11.82
CA VAL A 400 -7.68 19.80 -11.44
C VAL A 400 -6.78 19.78 -12.68
N LYS A 401 -6.18 20.90 -13.02
CA LYS A 401 -5.26 21.04 -14.16
C LYS A 401 -3.85 20.57 -13.78
N PHE A 402 -3.26 19.77 -14.65
CA PHE A 402 -1.91 19.22 -14.50
C PHE A 402 -0.94 19.82 -15.50
#